data_b7b2505ebf3013f967d4c52388309e8c
#
_entry.id   b7b2505ebf3013f967d4c52388309e8c
#
_cell.length_a   1.000
_cell.length_b   1.000
_cell.length_c   1.000
_cell.angle_alpha   90.00
_cell.angle_beta   90.00
_cell.angle_gamma   90.00
#
_symmetry.space_group_name_H-M   'P 1'
#
loop_
_entity.id
_entity.type
_entity.pdbx_description
1 polymer ?
#
loop_
_entity_poly.entity_id
_entity_poly.type
_entity_poly.pdbx_seq_one_letter_code
_entity_poly.pdbx_strand_id
1 'polypeptide(L)'
;ILNTICITNRLDYLQELGIDTIWLNPIYSSPLKDSGYDISDYTEINPLFGNLQHFDEFVQQAHKRDLKVILDIVPNHSSDQHKWFLLSSQNDKRYNDYYIWANGSKDQNGNKIPPNNWVSTYSDKEGSAWTWHDTRHQWYYHKFHKSQPDLNLRNKNVLQELLDVFNFWLKRKVDGFRIGAVSYLYEDKDLKDEPVVGNGIYTSGLPESTDLVYKFRSYIDKWVKQNNASSKLLIAESYDSDEVLISLYGNATHNGIPPFNFRFITSVQNTSTAEHIKSVLEDWFKKLPNKAGTNWVLSNHDTSRAASRIGLNRVDGLHMLSLLLPGQAYTYYGEEIGMLDRKISWSETIDPMGCSRSKEIYGNYSRDPARTPMQWDSTTSAGFSSNKTTYLPVHPDYTERNVKVQLRNSQSNLKTYKSLATLRKDKVFTHGDYKFATLNNDRVFVFKRSLANNPTYIIVINLGLRQETVNLTSVYPNLKDPVEIAIASSNAVNITSNISAQNVMLTANAAFVLKAEDTETGVTSTTTTSSTPECTTEKNSAVISSSVTWLITSISIAIVLLNILTFH
;
A
#
# COMPACT_ATOMS: atom_id res chain seq x y z
N ILE A 1 6.67 -22.19 14.04
CA ILE A 1 7.64 -21.11 13.82
C ILE A 1 7.55 -20.74 12.36
N LEU A 2 6.74 -19.73 12.01
CA LEU A 2 6.81 -19.08 10.71
C LEU A 2 7.84 -17.97 10.83
N ASN A 3 9.08 -18.34 10.66
CA ASN A 3 10.20 -17.44 10.53
C ASN A 3 10.39 -17.08 9.04
N THR A 4 11.35 -16.25 8.72
CA THR A 4 11.81 -15.95 7.35
C THR A 4 12.02 -17.23 6.51
N ILE A 5 12.25 -18.39 7.15
CA ILE A 5 12.31 -19.73 6.52
C ILE A 5 10.97 -20.09 5.85
N CYS A 6 9.83 -19.80 6.44
CA CYS A 6 8.53 -20.16 5.85
C CYS A 6 8.19 -19.31 4.63
N ILE A 7 8.51 -18.01 4.66
CA ILE A 7 8.37 -17.16 3.47
C ILE A 7 9.34 -17.63 2.38
N THR A 8 10.58 -17.97 2.76
CA THR A 8 11.58 -18.52 1.84
C THR A 8 11.07 -19.76 1.12
N ASN A 9 10.37 -20.65 1.82
CA ASN A 9 9.74 -21.85 1.24
C ASN A 9 8.53 -21.56 0.34
N ARG A 10 8.07 -20.33 0.26
CA ARG A 10 6.95 -19.89 -0.60
C ARG A 10 7.38 -18.93 -1.71
N LEU A 11 8.67 -18.69 -1.88
CA LEU A 11 9.18 -17.79 -2.93
C LEU A 11 8.84 -18.27 -4.34
N ASP A 12 8.83 -19.60 -4.57
CA ASP A 12 8.44 -20.16 -5.87
C ASP A 12 6.97 -19.81 -6.19
N TYR A 13 6.07 -19.89 -5.20
CA TYR A 13 4.68 -19.47 -5.38
C TYR A 13 4.57 -18.00 -5.76
N LEU A 14 5.31 -17.11 -5.09
CA LEU A 14 5.30 -15.67 -5.38
C LEU A 14 5.87 -15.37 -6.78
N GLN A 15 6.95 -16.05 -7.17
CA GLN A 15 7.50 -15.94 -8.51
C GLN A 15 6.49 -16.41 -9.58
N GLU A 16 5.87 -17.58 -9.38
CA GLU A 16 4.85 -18.11 -10.27
C GLU A 16 3.57 -17.27 -10.32
N LEU A 17 3.26 -16.56 -9.24
CA LEU A 17 2.15 -15.59 -9.19
C LEU A 17 2.42 -14.36 -10.06
N GLY A 18 3.68 -14.14 -10.45
CA GLY A 18 4.11 -12.99 -11.27
C GLY A 18 4.49 -11.76 -10.48
N ILE A 19 4.77 -11.92 -9.17
CA ILE A 19 5.23 -10.84 -8.28
C ILE A 19 6.67 -10.45 -8.62
N ASP A 20 6.98 -9.17 -8.54
CA ASP A 20 8.32 -8.63 -8.74
C ASP A 20 8.96 -8.17 -7.43
N THR A 21 8.16 -7.79 -6.45
CA THR A 21 8.64 -7.22 -5.18
C THR A 21 7.83 -7.75 -4.00
N ILE A 22 8.52 -8.08 -2.92
CA ILE A 22 7.93 -8.49 -1.64
C ILE A 22 8.09 -7.34 -0.65
N TRP A 23 6.99 -6.86 -0.09
CA TRP A 23 7.01 -5.94 1.04
C TRP A 23 6.71 -6.71 2.34
N LEU A 24 7.68 -6.70 3.27
CA LEU A 24 7.53 -7.26 4.60
C LEU A 24 7.06 -6.16 5.57
N ASN A 25 5.98 -6.42 6.30
CA ASN A 25 5.62 -5.64 7.49
C ASN A 25 6.75 -5.74 8.52
N PRO A 26 6.77 -4.91 9.61
CA PRO A 26 7.89 -4.90 10.55
C PRO A 26 8.23 -6.29 11.08
N ILE A 27 9.46 -6.71 10.86
CA ILE A 27 10.03 -8.00 11.32
C ILE A 27 10.99 -7.82 12.49
N TYR A 28 11.12 -6.60 12.96
CA TYR A 28 12.07 -6.16 13.99
C TYR A 28 11.70 -6.68 15.38
N SER A 29 12.66 -6.64 16.32
CA SER A 29 12.39 -6.89 17.73
C SER A 29 11.26 -5.98 18.21
N SER A 30 10.23 -6.58 18.81
CA SER A 30 9.02 -5.89 19.26
C SER A 30 8.33 -6.68 20.35
N PRO A 31 7.73 -6.03 21.35
CA PRO A 31 6.80 -6.65 22.30
C PRO A 31 5.46 -7.08 21.66
N LEU A 32 5.23 -6.72 20.40
CA LEU A 32 4.03 -7.06 19.60
C LEU A 32 2.72 -6.50 20.18
N LYS A 33 2.78 -5.36 20.85
CA LYS A 33 1.59 -4.63 21.32
C LYS A 33 0.74 -4.11 20.17
N ASP A 34 1.37 -3.75 19.06
CA ASP A 34 0.73 -3.37 17.80
C ASP A 34 1.30 -4.18 16.63
N SER A 35 1.23 -5.51 16.75
CA SER A 35 1.58 -6.45 15.66
C SER A 35 2.96 -6.23 15.02
N GLY A 36 3.93 -5.69 15.79
CA GLY A 36 5.30 -5.41 15.34
C GLY A 36 5.60 -3.95 15.03
N TYR A 37 4.58 -3.08 14.99
CA TYR A 37 4.78 -1.64 14.78
C TYR A 37 5.31 -0.90 16.02
N ASP A 38 5.28 -1.52 17.21
CA ASP A 38 5.94 -1.09 18.43
C ASP A 38 7.37 -1.67 18.49
N ILE A 39 8.29 -1.06 17.76
CA ILE A 39 9.66 -1.57 17.54
C ILE A 39 10.54 -1.30 18.74
N SER A 40 11.11 -2.36 19.35
CA SER A 40 12.06 -2.24 20.49
C SER A 40 13.53 -2.28 20.07
N ASP A 41 13.85 -2.76 18.86
CA ASP A 41 15.17 -2.65 18.22
C ASP A 41 15.00 -2.71 16.70
N TYR A 42 15.42 -1.66 15.97
CA TYR A 42 15.28 -1.57 14.51
C TYR A 42 16.32 -2.39 13.74
N THR A 43 17.32 -2.95 14.42
CA THR A 43 18.44 -3.65 13.79
C THR A 43 18.47 -5.14 14.10
N GLU A 44 17.54 -5.62 14.93
CA GLU A 44 17.37 -7.02 15.28
C GLU A 44 16.06 -7.59 14.72
N ILE A 45 16.07 -8.86 14.34
CA ILE A 45 14.88 -9.60 13.95
C ILE A 45 14.18 -10.16 15.19
N ASN A 46 12.85 -10.01 15.26
CA ASN A 46 12.08 -10.65 16.31
C ASN A 46 12.28 -12.18 16.27
N PRO A 47 12.61 -12.83 17.39
CA PRO A 47 12.86 -14.28 17.43
C PRO A 47 11.72 -15.15 16.86
N LEU A 48 10.48 -14.64 16.85
CA LEU A 48 9.35 -15.32 16.19
C LEU A 48 9.53 -15.43 14.67
N PHE A 49 10.26 -14.52 14.06
CA PHE A 49 10.51 -14.49 12.61
C PHE A 49 11.89 -15.05 12.25
N GLY A 50 12.72 -15.40 13.22
CA GLY A 50 14.05 -15.94 13.04
C GLY A 50 15.14 -15.00 13.55
N ASN A 51 16.18 -14.81 12.75
CA ASN A 51 17.33 -13.96 13.07
C ASN A 51 17.89 -13.32 11.79
N LEU A 52 18.93 -12.51 11.93
CA LEU A 52 19.58 -11.82 10.82
C LEU A 52 20.14 -12.78 9.75
N GLN A 53 20.64 -13.96 10.15
CA GLN A 53 21.15 -14.96 9.19
C GLN A 53 20.01 -15.52 8.32
N HIS A 54 18.87 -15.85 8.90
CA HIS A 54 17.69 -16.30 8.16
C HIS A 54 17.15 -15.21 7.23
N PHE A 55 17.21 -13.95 7.65
CA PHE A 55 16.84 -12.83 6.81
C PHE A 55 17.79 -12.65 5.61
N ASP A 56 19.09 -12.72 5.83
CA ASP A 56 20.09 -12.62 4.76
C ASP A 56 19.90 -13.76 3.74
N GLU A 57 19.60 -14.97 4.20
CA GLU A 57 19.26 -16.11 3.35
C GLU A 57 17.98 -15.86 2.56
N PHE A 58 16.92 -15.36 3.20
CA PHE A 58 15.67 -15.01 2.53
C PHE A 58 15.91 -13.99 1.41
N VAL A 59 16.63 -12.89 1.66
CA VAL A 59 16.96 -11.88 0.64
C VAL A 59 17.75 -12.52 -0.50
N GLN A 60 18.74 -13.36 -0.20
CA GLN A 60 19.51 -14.05 -1.23
C GLN A 60 18.65 -14.99 -2.09
N GLN A 61 17.72 -15.75 -1.49
CA GLN A 61 16.83 -16.65 -2.21
C GLN A 61 15.77 -15.88 -3.03
N ALA A 62 15.28 -14.74 -2.52
CA ALA A 62 14.41 -13.84 -3.28
C ALA A 62 15.12 -13.30 -4.52
N HIS A 63 16.34 -12.78 -4.36
CA HIS A 63 17.15 -12.25 -5.48
C HIS A 63 17.49 -13.31 -6.54
N LYS A 64 17.73 -14.57 -6.16
CA LYS A 64 17.93 -15.68 -7.12
C LYS A 64 16.71 -15.93 -8.01
N ARG A 65 15.54 -15.46 -7.60
CA ARG A 65 14.25 -15.56 -8.32
C ARG A 65 13.82 -14.23 -8.95
N ASP A 66 14.73 -13.26 -9.04
CA ASP A 66 14.47 -11.88 -9.50
C ASP A 66 13.41 -11.14 -8.67
N LEU A 67 13.11 -11.61 -7.45
CA LEU A 67 12.21 -10.96 -6.51
C LEU A 67 12.98 -9.91 -5.69
N LYS A 68 12.45 -8.70 -5.63
CA LYS A 68 12.95 -7.61 -4.78
C LYS A 68 12.34 -7.70 -3.38
N VAL A 69 13.07 -7.19 -2.40
CA VAL A 69 12.63 -7.17 -1.00
C VAL A 69 12.66 -5.74 -0.48
N ILE A 70 11.52 -5.24 0.00
CA ILE A 70 11.42 -3.96 0.69
C ILE A 70 10.95 -4.18 2.13
N LEU A 71 11.45 -3.34 3.04
CA LEU A 71 11.10 -3.40 4.45
C LEU A 71 10.23 -2.22 4.86
N ASP A 72 9.40 -2.45 5.86
CA ASP A 72 8.66 -1.39 6.53
C ASP A 72 9.59 -0.65 7.51
N ILE A 73 9.62 0.67 7.48
CA ILE A 73 10.32 1.52 8.44
C ILE A 73 9.31 2.46 9.09
N VAL A 74 9.31 2.52 10.40
CA VAL A 74 8.44 3.40 11.19
C VAL A 74 9.30 4.46 11.88
N PRO A 75 9.52 5.61 11.26
CA PRO A 75 10.38 6.66 11.84
C PRO A 75 9.65 7.53 12.87
N ASN A 76 8.33 7.42 12.97
CA ASN A 76 7.51 8.26 13.85
C ASN A 76 7.69 7.94 15.33
N HIS A 77 7.72 6.68 15.71
CA HIS A 77 7.71 6.22 17.10
C HIS A 77 8.53 4.94 17.26
N SER A 78 8.84 4.60 18.49
CA SER A 78 9.38 3.28 18.86
C SER A 78 8.47 2.59 19.88
N SER A 79 8.84 1.38 20.34
CA SER A 79 8.24 0.80 21.53
C SER A 79 8.64 1.58 22.80
N ASP A 80 7.77 1.57 23.81
CA ASP A 80 8.09 1.98 25.18
C ASP A 80 9.15 1.08 25.82
N GLN A 81 9.46 -0.07 25.21
CA GLN A 81 10.55 -0.97 25.62
C GLN A 81 11.83 -0.78 24.80
N HIS A 82 11.87 0.18 23.88
CA HIS A 82 13.10 0.52 23.18
C HIS A 82 14.13 1.11 24.14
N LYS A 83 15.40 0.72 23.98
CA LYS A 83 16.49 1.22 24.84
C LYS A 83 16.53 2.74 24.91
N TRP A 84 16.23 3.43 23.81
CA TRP A 84 16.19 4.90 23.80
C TRP A 84 15.11 5.45 24.72
N PHE A 85 13.90 4.84 24.75
CA PHE A 85 12.82 5.29 25.63
C PHE A 85 13.13 5.02 27.09
N LEU A 86 13.65 3.83 27.42
CA LEU A 86 14.02 3.46 28.79
C LEU A 86 15.08 4.43 29.36
N LEU A 87 16.10 4.77 28.58
CA LEU A 87 17.12 5.73 29.00
C LEU A 87 16.58 7.17 29.04
N SER A 88 15.74 7.56 28.09
CA SER A 88 15.08 8.85 28.08
C SER A 88 14.21 9.06 29.33
N SER A 89 13.45 8.04 29.71
CA SER A 89 12.58 8.07 30.90
C SER A 89 13.36 8.22 32.21
N GLN A 90 14.64 7.86 32.22
CA GLN A 90 15.58 8.01 33.35
C GLN A 90 16.38 9.32 33.31
N ASN A 91 16.07 10.23 32.36
CA ASN A 91 16.82 11.47 32.15
C ASN A 91 18.31 11.26 31.81
N ASP A 92 18.67 10.16 31.14
CA ASP A 92 20.03 9.96 30.64
C ASP A 92 20.43 11.13 29.72
N LYS A 93 21.64 11.67 29.93
CA LYS A 93 22.11 12.89 29.24
C LYS A 93 22.07 12.80 27.71
N ARG A 94 22.30 11.61 27.14
CA ARG A 94 22.29 11.41 25.69
C ARG A 94 20.87 11.28 25.16
N TYR A 95 19.99 10.62 25.91
CA TYR A 95 18.69 10.19 25.44
C TYR A 95 17.52 11.02 25.96
N ASN A 96 17.74 11.99 26.87
CA ASN A 96 16.68 12.73 27.55
C ASN A 96 15.73 13.47 26.61
N ASP A 97 16.18 13.83 25.40
CA ASP A 97 15.42 14.57 24.39
C ASP A 97 15.14 13.74 23.12
N TYR A 98 15.17 12.41 23.23
CA TYR A 98 14.87 11.52 22.10
C TYR A 98 13.38 11.35 21.83
N TYR A 99 12.53 11.68 22.80
CA TYR A 99 11.06 11.61 22.71
C TYR A 99 10.47 12.95 23.12
N ILE A 100 9.20 13.12 22.81
CA ILE A 100 8.48 14.36 23.11
C ILE A 100 7.93 14.27 24.52
N TRP A 101 8.50 15.07 25.43
CA TRP A 101 8.13 15.15 26.83
C TRP A 101 7.61 16.53 27.20
N ALA A 102 6.60 16.58 28.10
CA ALA A 102 6.06 17.83 28.61
C ALA A 102 5.63 17.71 30.08
N ASN A 103 5.67 18.82 30.81
CA ASN A 103 5.29 18.84 32.23
C ASN A 103 3.77 18.77 32.43
N GLY A 104 2.99 19.31 31.51
CA GLY A 104 1.55 19.51 31.71
C GLY A 104 1.25 20.55 32.80
N SER A 105 0.07 20.44 33.37
CA SER A 105 -0.40 21.29 34.46
C SER A 105 -1.10 20.49 35.57
N LYS A 106 -1.68 21.17 36.55
CA LYS A 106 -2.55 20.57 37.58
C LYS A 106 -3.87 21.30 37.66
N ASP A 107 -4.95 20.56 37.89
CA ASP A 107 -6.25 21.14 38.17
C ASP A 107 -6.32 21.69 39.62
N GLN A 108 -7.49 22.27 39.96
CA GLN A 108 -7.73 22.83 41.30
C GLN A 108 -7.69 21.77 42.42
N ASN A 109 -7.84 20.49 42.07
CA ASN A 109 -7.77 19.36 43.00
C ASN A 109 -6.38 18.72 43.06
N GLY A 110 -5.38 19.25 42.29
CA GLY A 110 -4.04 18.72 42.21
C GLY A 110 -3.87 17.56 41.23
N ASN A 111 -4.89 17.17 40.46
CA ASN A 111 -4.81 16.14 39.44
C ASN A 111 -3.92 16.62 38.28
N LYS A 112 -3.14 15.70 37.75
CA LYS A 112 -2.27 15.97 36.60
C LYS A 112 -3.09 16.15 35.33
N ILE A 113 -2.85 17.23 34.59
CA ILE A 113 -3.48 17.54 33.31
C ILE A 113 -2.41 17.48 32.22
N PRO A 114 -2.66 16.80 31.09
CA PRO A 114 -1.73 16.79 29.94
C PRO A 114 -1.52 18.20 29.39
N PRO A 115 -0.44 18.42 28.60
CA PRO A 115 -0.05 19.76 28.13
C PRO A 115 -1.07 20.39 27.17
N ASN A 116 -1.86 19.60 26.47
CA ASN A 116 -2.86 20.06 25.49
C ASN A 116 -3.94 18.99 25.24
N ASN A 117 -4.87 19.31 24.33
CA ASN A 117 -6.05 18.50 24.01
C ASN A 117 -5.83 17.48 22.87
N TRP A 118 -4.60 17.12 22.54
CA TRP A 118 -4.32 16.19 21.45
C TRP A 118 -4.83 14.77 21.75
N VAL A 119 -5.36 14.12 20.70
CA VAL A 119 -6.01 12.81 20.79
C VAL A 119 -5.18 11.76 20.04
N SER A 120 -5.05 10.59 20.66
CA SER A 120 -4.47 9.40 20.03
C SER A 120 -5.40 8.83 18.94
N THR A 121 -4.82 8.31 17.86
CA THR A 121 -5.59 7.60 16.81
C THR A 121 -6.19 6.28 17.30
N TYR A 122 -5.72 5.74 18.42
CA TYR A 122 -6.19 4.49 19.03
C TYR A 122 -7.29 4.70 20.09
N SER A 123 -7.65 5.92 20.38
CA SER A 123 -8.71 6.23 21.36
C SER A 123 -9.92 6.86 20.69
N ASP A 124 -11.02 6.93 21.40
CA ASP A 124 -12.15 7.79 21.07
C ASP A 124 -11.72 9.26 21.21
N LYS A 125 -12.57 10.19 20.73
CA LYS A 125 -12.29 11.64 20.75
C LYS A 125 -11.86 12.22 22.12
N GLU A 126 -11.99 11.45 23.19
CA GLU A 126 -11.62 11.84 24.56
C GLU A 126 -10.30 11.22 25.05
N GLY A 127 -9.68 10.30 24.26
CA GLY A 127 -8.46 9.63 24.67
C GLY A 127 -7.21 10.46 24.38
N SER A 128 -6.57 10.99 25.42
CA SER A 128 -5.37 11.80 25.31
C SER A 128 -4.25 11.10 24.55
N ALA A 129 -3.53 11.84 23.70
CA ALA A 129 -2.27 11.43 23.09
C ALA A 129 -1.08 11.56 24.06
N TRP A 130 -1.33 11.80 25.33
CA TRP A 130 -0.32 11.96 26.37
C TRP A 130 -0.52 10.92 27.48
N THR A 131 0.58 10.29 27.88
CA THR A 131 0.60 9.38 29.03
C THR A 131 1.62 9.86 30.04
N TRP A 132 1.24 9.89 31.34
CA TRP A 132 2.12 10.25 32.43
C TRP A 132 3.15 9.15 32.70
N HIS A 133 4.40 9.52 32.89
CA HIS A 133 5.48 8.60 33.24
C HIS A 133 5.96 8.89 34.66
N ASP A 134 5.78 7.93 35.59
CA ASP A 134 6.03 8.16 37.01
C ASP A 134 7.51 8.35 37.35
N THR A 135 8.43 7.66 36.67
CA THR A 135 9.87 7.81 36.92
C THR A 135 10.39 9.18 36.47
N ARG A 136 9.94 9.66 35.31
CA ARG A 136 10.39 10.94 34.75
C ARG A 136 9.63 12.13 35.30
N HIS A 137 8.44 11.90 35.85
CA HIS A 137 7.50 12.95 36.30
C HIS A 137 7.10 13.93 35.19
N GLN A 138 6.93 13.41 33.97
CA GLN A 138 6.48 14.14 32.81
C GLN A 138 5.49 13.31 31.98
N TRP A 139 4.74 14.00 31.11
CA TRP A 139 3.93 13.38 30.07
C TRP A 139 4.78 13.10 28.86
N TYR A 140 4.65 11.90 28.24
CA TYR A 140 5.18 11.64 26.91
C TYR A 140 4.08 11.60 25.86
N TYR A 141 4.38 12.09 24.68
CA TYR A 141 3.48 12.09 23.55
C TYR A 141 3.49 10.74 22.84
N HIS A 142 2.30 10.30 22.38
CA HIS A 142 2.10 9.13 21.54
C HIS A 142 0.92 9.35 20.60
N LYS A 143 1.15 9.54 19.34
CA LYS A 143 0.07 9.70 18.35
C LYS A 143 -0.76 8.44 18.22
N PHE A 144 -0.11 7.28 18.37
CA PHE A 144 -0.73 5.95 18.30
C PHE A 144 -0.97 5.37 19.70
N HIS A 145 -0.73 4.08 19.89
CA HIS A 145 -0.91 3.43 21.18
C HIS A 145 0.07 3.98 22.23
N LYS A 146 -0.32 3.99 23.51
CA LYS A 146 0.54 4.46 24.60
C LYS A 146 1.88 3.73 24.71
N SER A 147 1.99 2.51 24.19
CA SER A 147 3.27 1.79 24.11
C SER A 147 4.09 2.15 22.85
N GLN A 148 3.68 3.18 22.12
CA GLN A 148 4.37 3.69 20.92
C GLN A 148 4.71 5.18 21.08
N PRO A 149 5.64 5.53 22.02
CA PRO A 149 6.03 6.94 22.23
C PRO A 149 6.65 7.54 20.97
N ASP A 150 6.24 8.75 20.62
CA ASP A 150 6.71 9.46 19.45
C ASP A 150 8.14 9.96 19.64
N LEU A 151 8.97 9.75 18.62
CA LEU A 151 10.36 10.19 18.58
C LEU A 151 10.43 11.71 18.34
N ASN A 152 11.33 12.40 19.03
CA ASN A 152 11.61 13.80 18.77
C ASN A 152 12.50 13.96 17.52
N LEU A 153 11.87 14.02 16.35
CA LEU A 153 12.57 14.12 15.05
C LEU A 153 13.22 15.49 14.82
N ARG A 154 12.99 16.49 15.70
CA ARG A 154 13.74 17.75 15.74
C ARG A 154 15.13 17.56 16.33
N ASN A 155 15.35 16.49 17.10
CA ASN A 155 16.65 16.10 17.63
C ASN A 155 17.51 15.46 16.53
N LYS A 156 18.63 16.10 16.19
CA LYS A 156 19.55 15.64 15.15
C LYS A 156 20.14 14.25 15.42
N ASN A 157 20.29 13.87 16.69
CA ASN A 157 20.81 12.55 17.05
C ASN A 157 19.78 11.48 16.73
N VAL A 158 18.48 11.71 17.01
CA VAL A 158 17.39 10.80 16.63
C VAL A 158 17.35 10.60 15.12
N LEU A 159 17.45 11.70 14.35
CA LEU A 159 17.51 11.61 12.91
C LEU A 159 18.70 10.78 12.42
N GLN A 160 19.89 10.96 13.03
CA GLN A 160 21.08 10.19 12.68
C GLN A 160 20.90 8.69 12.99
N GLU A 161 20.34 8.34 14.15
CA GLU A 161 20.04 6.94 14.49
C GLU A 161 19.13 6.30 13.44
N LEU A 162 18.08 7.01 12.96
CA LEU A 162 17.20 6.51 11.90
C LEU A 162 17.93 6.35 10.55
N LEU A 163 18.83 7.29 10.20
CA LEU A 163 19.66 7.16 9.00
C LEU A 163 20.61 5.97 9.09
N ASP A 164 21.12 5.67 10.28
CA ASP A 164 21.96 4.50 10.53
C ASP A 164 21.15 3.19 10.41
N VAL A 165 19.86 3.19 10.81
CA VAL A 165 18.95 2.07 10.55
C VAL A 165 18.77 1.82 9.04
N PHE A 166 18.52 2.87 8.23
CA PHE A 166 18.48 2.71 6.77
C PHE A 166 19.78 2.11 6.23
N ASN A 167 20.94 2.62 6.66
CA ASN A 167 22.24 2.11 6.25
C ASN A 167 22.46 0.65 6.63
N PHE A 168 22.03 0.23 7.82
CA PHE A 168 22.12 -1.14 8.29
C PHE A 168 21.40 -2.11 7.33
N TRP A 169 20.15 -1.81 6.96
CA TRP A 169 19.37 -2.65 6.08
C TRP A 169 19.79 -2.57 4.60
N LEU A 170 20.24 -1.39 4.14
CA LEU A 170 20.81 -1.24 2.79
C LEU A 170 22.05 -2.10 2.60
N LYS A 171 22.93 -2.20 3.61
CA LYS A 171 24.09 -3.11 3.60
C LYS A 171 23.69 -4.58 3.56
N ARG A 172 22.50 -4.95 4.06
CA ARG A 172 21.89 -6.29 3.96
C ARG A 172 21.14 -6.52 2.65
N LYS A 173 21.34 -5.62 1.67
CA LYS A 173 20.88 -5.76 0.29
C LYS A 173 19.35 -5.67 0.11
N VAL A 174 18.63 -5.02 1.01
CA VAL A 174 17.22 -4.71 0.75
C VAL A 174 17.10 -3.77 -0.46
N ASP A 175 16.00 -3.89 -1.20
CA ASP A 175 15.75 -3.17 -2.44
C ASP A 175 14.96 -1.88 -2.24
N GLY A 176 14.54 -1.60 -1.01
CA GLY A 176 13.83 -0.37 -0.69
C GLY A 176 13.09 -0.41 0.64
N PHE A 177 12.25 0.61 0.83
CA PHE A 177 11.52 0.77 2.08
C PHE A 177 10.11 1.32 1.86
N ARG A 178 9.17 0.83 2.64
CA ARG A 178 7.91 1.52 2.93
C ARG A 178 8.11 2.37 4.18
N ILE A 179 7.86 3.66 4.08
CA ILE A 179 7.97 4.60 5.21
C ILE A 179 6.58 4.78 5.80
N GLY A 180 6.37 4.25 7.00
CA GLY A 180 5.09 4.30 7.70
C GLY A 180 4.84 5.65 8.37
N ALA A 181 3.56 6.01 8.53
CA ALA A 181 3.08 7.11 9.34
C ALA A 181 3.69 8.49 8.98
N VAL A 182 4.00 8.75 7.69
CA VAL A 182 4.70 9.99 7.29
C VAL A 182 3.90 11.24 7.60
N SER A 183 2.59 11.16 7.74
CA SER A 183 1.72 12.25 8.13
C SER A 183 2.01 12.78 9.54
N TYR A 184 2.52 11.94 10.42
CA TYR A 184 2.64 12.18 11.85
C TYR A 184 4.08 12.42 12.32
N LEU A 185 5.05 12.57 11.40
CA LEU A 185 6.48 12.71 11.73
C LEU A 185 6.81 13.95 12.57
N TYR A 186 6.00 14.98 12.45
CA TYR A 186 6.10 16.18 13.27
C TYR A 186 4.73 16.60 13.79
N GLU A 187 4.74 17.21 14.95
CA GLU A 187 3.66 17.92 15.63
C GLU A 187 4.01 19.40 15.80
N ASP A 188 3.04 20.24 16.18
CA ASP A 188 3.32 21.65 16.50
C ASP A 188 4.30 21.74 17.68
N LYS A 189 5.44 22.43 17.47
CA LYS A 189 6.53 22.54 18.44
C LYS A 189 6.14 23.28 19.72
N ASP A 190 5.14 24.16 19.65
CA ASP A 190 4.66 24.97 20.77
C ASP A 190 3.54 24.27 21.55
N LEU A 191 3.20 23.03 21.16
CA LEU A 191 2.19 22.15 21.79
C LEU A 191 0.83 22.83 21.96
N LYS A 192 0.37 23.61 20.95
CA LYS A 192 -0.91 24.33 21.00
C LYS A 192 -2.09 23.38 21.02
N ASP A 193 -3.14 23.77 21.75
CA ASP A 193 -4.43 23.10 21.68
C ASP A 193 -5.01 23.14 20.26
N GLU A 194 -5.53 22.02 19.79
CA GLU A 194 -6.30 21.98 18.54
C GLU A 194 -7.59 22.78 18.70
N PRO A 195 -7.93 23.63 17.71
CA PRO A 195 -9.19 24.42 17.76
C PRO A 195 -10.44 23.53 17.84
N VAL A 196 -10.36 22.36 17.24
CA VAL A 196 -11.36 21.29 17.33
C VAL A 196 -10.64 20.02 17.72
N VAL A 197 -10.99 19.44 18.85
CA VAL A 197 -10.36 18.23 19.39
C VAL A 197 -10.38 17.11 18.34
N GLY A 198 -9.20 16.57 18.04
CA GLY A 198 -9.03 15.45 17.13
C GLY A 198 -9.09 15.80 15.64
N ASN A 199 -9.05 17.09 15.26
CA ASN A 199 -9.00 17.48 13.84
C ASN A 199 -7.59 17.30 13.20
N GLY A 200 -6.56 17.09 14.02
CA GLY A 200 -5.20 16.77 13.56
C GLY A 200 -4.39 17.95 12.97
N ILE A 201 -4.90 19.18 13.04
CA ILE A 201 -4.26 20.34 12.39
C ILE A 201 -2.83 20.62 12.91
N TYR A 202 -2.57 20.26 14.17
CA TYR A 202 -1.25 20.42 14.81
C TYR A 202 -0.49 19.10 14.95
N THR A 203 -1.05 17.99 14.48
CA THR A 203 -0.48 16.66 14.70
C THR A 203 -0.45 15.79 13.45
N SER A 204 -0.81 16.32 12.27
CA SER A 204 -0.79 15.58 11.01
C SER A 204 -0.55 16.49 9.80
N GLY A 205 0.16 15.99 8.80
CA GLY A 205 0.32 16.64 7.51
C GLY A 205 1.14 17.93 7.53
N LEU A 206 1.96 18.15 8.56
CA LEU A 206 2.77 19.36 8.68
C LEU A 206 3.86 19.41 7.57
N PRO A 207 4.19 20.62 7.06
CA PRO A 207 5.23 20.77 6.02
C PRO A 207 6.58 20.16 6.40
N GLU A 208 6.96 20.23 7.69
CA GLU A 208 8.20 19.62 8.20
C GLU A 208 8.23 18.10 7.98
N SER A 209 7.09 17.44 8.01
CA SER A 209 6.98 15.99 7.72
C SER A 209 7.35 15.71 6.26
N THR A 210 6.85 16.51 5.32
CA THR A 210 7.22 16.43 3.90
C THR A 210 8.71 16.69 3.69
N ASP A 211 9.28 17.71 4.35
CA ASP A 211 10.72 18.02 4.27
C ASP A 211 11.59 16.86 4.78
N LEU A 212 11.14 16.15 5.81
CA LEU A 212 11.85 14.97 6.31
C LEU A 212 11.80 13.80 5.32
N VAL A 213 10.68 13.59 4.65
CA VAL A 213 10.55 12.61 3.57
C VAL A 213 11.57 12.90 2.45
N TYR A 214 11.77 14.18 2.08
CA TYR A 214 12.80 14.57 1.10
C TYR A 214 14.23 14.29 1.61
N LYS A 215 14.49 14.48 2.91
CA LYS A 215 15.78 14.13 3.51
C LYS A 215 16.05 12.62 3.45
N PHE A 216 15.05 11.79 3.75
CA PHE A 216 15.19 10.33 3.62
C PHE A 216 15.46 9.91 2.17
N ARG A 217 14.72 10.47 1.22
CA ARG A 217 14.95 10.23 -0.22
C ARG A 217 16.37 10.60 -0.62
N SER A 218 16.79 11.81 -0.28
CA SER A 218 18.14 12.35 -0.59
C SER A 218 19.25 11.49 0.02
N TYR A 219 19.07 11.03 1.27
CA TYR A 219 20.04 10.16 1.94
C TYR A 219 20.21 8.84 1.20
N ILE A 220 19.11 8.20 0.84
CA ILE A 220 19.12 6.91 0.15
C ILE A 220 19.68 7.05 -1.26
N ASP A 221 19.35 8.10 -2.00
CA ASP A 221 19.92 8.39 -3.32
C ASP A 221 21.44 8.61 -3.25
N LYS A 222 21.90 9.32 -2.24
CA LYS A 222 23.33 9.51 -1.97
C LYS A 222 24.03 8.20 -1.67
N TRP A 223 23.41 7.35 -0.83
CA TRP A 223 23.92 6.02 -0.52
C TRP A 223 24.04 5.15 -1.78
N VAL A 224 22.99 5.12 -2.62
CA VAL A 224 22.99 4.41 -3.91
C VAL A 224 24.15 4.85 -4.79
N LYS A 225 24.33 6.16 -4.94
CA LYS A 225 25.44 6.74 -5.73
C LYS A 225 26.82 6.37 -5.16
N GLN A 226 27.00 6.47 -3.85
CA GLN A 226 28.27 6.19 -3.17
C GLN A 226 28.68 4.71 -3.24
N ASN A 227 27.68 3.80 -3.25
CA ASN A 227 27.93 2.36 -3.26
C ASN A 227 27.79 1.74 -4.65
N ASN A 228 27.60 2.55 -5.71
CA ASN A 228 27.33 2.07 -7.07
C ASN A 228 26.22 0.99 -7.12
N ALA A 229 25.19 1.20 -6.32
CA ALA A 229 24.08 0.26 -6.16
C ALA A 229 22.93 0.59 -7.12
N SER A 230 22.04 -0.39 -7.35
CA SER A 230 20.77 -0.13 -8.04
C SER A 230 19.87 0.82 -7.24
N SER A 231 19.03 1.58 -7.96
CA SER A 231 18.04 2.46 -7.34
C SER A 231 17.14 1.68 -6.36
N LYS A 232 16.70 2.35 -5.29
CA LYS A 232 15.88 1.77 -4.24
C LYS A 232 14.43 2.22 -4.37
N LEU A 233 13.50 1.28 -4.27
CA LEU A 233 12.08 1.59 -4.23
C LEU A 233 11.73 2.21 -2.87
N LEU A 234 11.10 3.37 -2.90
CA LEU A 234 10.58 4.01 -1.70
C LEU A 234 9.11 4.33 -1.91
N ILE A 235 8.31 4.06 -0.89
CA ILE A 235 6.88 4.35 -0.87
C ILE A 235 6.48 4.90 0.50
N ALA A 236 5.70 5.99 0.51
CA ALA A 236 5.24 6.63 1.74
C ALA A 236 3.81 6.22 2.07
N GLU A 237 3.53 5.97 3.33
CA GLU A 237 2.16 5.74 3.78
C GLU A 237 1.58 7.02 4.38
N SER A 238 0.49 7.49 3.75
CA SER A 238 -0.28 8.65 4.19
C SER A 238 -1.73 8.52 3.72
N TYR A 239 -2.65 8.95 4.59
CA TYR A 239 -4.09 9.10 4.33
C TYR A 239 -4.51 10.58 4.32
N ASP A 240 -3.57 11.49 4.17
CA ASP A 240 -3.80 12.94 4.18
C ASP A 240 -4.59 13.46 2.96
N SER A 241 -4.82 14.77 2.96
CA SER A 241 -5.42 15.47 1.83
C SER A 241 -4.58 15.34 0.56
N ASP A 242 -5.20 15.57 -0.58
CA ASP A 242 -4.52 15.49 -1.87
C ASP A 242 -3.34 16.45 -1.99
N GLU A 243 -3.42 17.63 -1.38
CA GLU A 243 -2.33 18.62 -1.34
C GLU A 243 -1.09 18.04 -0.67
N VAL A 244 -1.27 17.38 0.48
CA VAL A 244 -0.17 16.72 1.21
C VAL A 244 0.34 15.52 0.41
N LEU A 245 -0.55 14.66 -0.11
CA LEU A 245 -0.15 13.52 -0.94
C LEU A 245 0.67 13.93 -2.16
N ILE A 246 0.25 14.98 -2.86
CA ILE A 246 0.97 15.48 -4.03
C ILE A 246 2.32 16.10 -3.64
N SER A 247 2.41 16.78 -2.49
CA SER A 247 3.69 17.33 -2.02
C SER A 247 4.74 16.23 -1.78
N LEU A 248 4.33 15.03 -1.36
CA LEU A 248 5.26 13.90 -1.13
C LEU A 248 5.99 13.43 -2.40
N TYR A 249 5.48 13.72 -3.60
CA TYR A 249 6.19 13.40 -4.85
C TYR A 249 7.47 14.21 -5.05
N GLY A 250 7.64 15.32 -4.34
CA GLY A 250 8.77 16.22 -4.48
C GLY A 250 8.39 17.57 -5.07
N ASN A 251 9.41 18.40 -5.28
CA ASN A 251 9.27 19.74 -5.83
C ASN A 251 10.42 20.06 -6.81
N ALA A 252 10.55 21.31 -7.23
CA ALA A 252 11.58 21.74 -8.18
C ALA A 252 13.02 21.48 -7.70
N THR A 253 13.25 21.35 -6.39
CA THR A 253 14.57 21.25 -5.77
C THR A 253 14.84 19.91 -5.08
N HIS A 254 13.78 19.15 -4.78
CA HIS A 254 13.89 17.90 -4.02
C HIS A 254 13.07 16.77 -4.67
N ASN A 255 13.70 15.62 -4.80
CA ASN A 255 12.99 14.39 -5.08
C ASN A 255 12.21 13.96 -3.83
N GLY A 256 10.98 13.51 -4.02
CA GLY A 256 10.14 12.98 -2.95
C GLY A 256 10.05 11.46 -2.94
N ILE A 257 9.13 10.96 -2.14
CA ILE A 257 8.75 9.56 -2.05
C ILE A 257 7.27 9.46 -2.40
N PRO A 258 6.89 8.79 -3.52
CA PRO A 258 5.50 8.63 -3.88
C PRO A 258 4.67 8.04 -2.74
N PRO A 259 3.50 8.59 -2.41
CA PRO A 259 2.61 7.99 -1.43
C PRO A 259 1.83 6.82 -2.03
N PHE A 260 1.33 5.91 -1.18
CA PHE A 260 0.29 4.98 -1.59
C PHE A 260 -0.96 5.73 -2.06
N ASN A 261 -1.55 5.26 -3.14
CA ASN A 261 -2.87 5.71 -3.58
C ASN A 261 -3.94 4.78 -2.98
N PHE A 262 -4.54 5.21 -1.89
CA PHE A 262 -5.56 4.44 -1.17
C PHE A 262 -6.99 4.70 -1.65
N ARG A 263 -7.21 5.38 -2.80
CA ARG A 263 -8.56 5.72 -3.29
C ARG A 263 -9.47 4.51 -3.51
N PHE A 264 -8.92 3.36 -3.89
CA PHE A 264 -9.73 2.13 -3.95
C PHE A 264 -10.15 1.62 -2.56
N ILE A 265 -9.44 1.99 -1.52
CA ILE A 265 -9.80 1.69 -0.13
C ILE A 265 -10.81 2.72 0.39
N THR A 266 -10.53 4.00 0.21
CA THR A 266 -11.25 5.10 0.87
C THR A 266 -12.50 5.53 0.11
N SER A 267 -12.55 5.35 -1.21
CA SER A 267 -13.61 5.90 -2.05
C SER A 267 -14.45 4.83 -2.76
N VAL A 268 -13.90 3.63 -3.05
CA VAL A 268 -14.64 2.59 -3.79
C VAL A 268 -15.30 1.60 -2.83
N GLN A 269 -16.62 1.41 -3.01
CA GLN A 269 -17.48 0.56 -2.20
C GLN A 269 -18.28 -0.41 -3.09
N ASN A 270 -19.01 -1.35 -2.48
CA ASN A 270 -19.89 -2.29 -3.20
C ASN A 270 -21.04 -1.60 -3.95
N THR A 271 -21.38 -0.37 -3.57
CA THR A 271 -22.40 0.47 -4.23
C THR A 271 -21.83 1.40 -5.30
N SER A 272 -20.51 1.43 -5.49
CA SER A 272 -19.88 2.32 -6.48
C SER A 272 -20.30 1.96 -7.88
N THR A 273 -20.63 2.99 -8.65
CA THR A 273 -21.03 2.94 -10.06
C THR A 273 -19.82 3.07 -10.98
N ALA A 274 -19.99 2.84 -12.26
CA ALA A 274 -18.92 2.99 -13.24
C ALA A 274 -18.43 4.44 -13.36
N GLU A 275 -19.35 5.42 -13.33
CA GLU A 275 -18.97 6.84 -13.36
C GLU A 275 -18.26 7.26 -12.07
N HIS A 276 -18.67 6.72 -10.92
CA HIS A 276 -17.94 6.97 -9.68
C HIS A 276 -16.50 6.48 -9.77
N ILE A 277 -16.26 5.23 -10.22
CA ILE A 277 -14.90 4.69 -10.40
C ILE A 277 -14.12 5.56 -11.40
N LYS A 278 -14.73 5.92 -12.53
CA LYS A 278 -14.11 6.78 -13.55
C LYS A 278 -13.70 8.12 -12.95
N SER A 279 -14.58 8.78 -12.21
CA SER A 279 -14.30 10.08 -11.59
C SER A 279 -13.16 10.01 -10.58
N VAL A 280 -13.10 8.96 -9.75
CA VAL A 280 -12.00 8.71 -8.79
C VAL A 280 -10.65 8.57 -9.52
N LEU A 281 -10.63 7.86 -10.65
CA LEU A 281 -9.41 7.68 -11.46
C LEU A 281 -8.98 8.97 -12.14
N GLU A 282 -9.91 9.65 -12.84
CA GLU A 282 -9.63 10.88 -13.58
C GLU A 282 -9.19 12.01 -12.65
N ASP A 283 -9.83 12.17 -11.49
CA ASP A 283 -9.44 13.15 -10.48
C ASP A 283 -7.99 12.93 -10.01
N TRP A 284 -7.62 11.68 -9.73
CA TRP A 284 -6.25 11.37 -9.33
C TRP A 284 -5.24 11.66 -10.44
N PHE A 285 -5.49 11.16 -11.65
CA PHE A 285 -4.57 11.38 -12.77
C PHE A 285 -4.39 12.88 -13.10
N LYS A 286 -5.44 13.68 -12.93
CA LYS A 286 -5.38 15.15 -13.13
C LYS A 286 -4.50 15.84 -12.08
N LYS A 287 -4.43 15.33 -10.87
CA LYS A 287 -3.67 15.92 -9.76
C LYS A 287 -2.19 15.50 -9.75
N LEU A 288 -1.86 14.38 -10.38
CA LEU A 288 -0.49 13.89 -10.41
C LEU A 288 0.47 14.91 -11.03
N PRO A 289 1.68 15.08 -10.44
CA PRO A 289 2.74 15.87 -11.09
C PRO A 289 3.07 15.29 -12.48
N ASN A 290 3.44 16.16 -13.40
CA ASN A 290 3.76 15.74 -14.78
C ASN A 290 4.85 14.64 -14.77
N LYS A 291 4.59 13.53 -15.45
CA LYS A 291 5.45 12.32 -15.52
C LYS A 291 5.63 11.57 -14.21
N ALA A 292 4.89 11.88 -13.16
CA ALA A 292 4.92 11.08 -11.93
C ALA A 292 4.22 9.73 -12.15
N GLY A 293 4.83 8.67 -11.61
CA GLY A 293 4.18 7.37 -11.54
C GLY A 293 3.13 7.33 -10.44
N THR A 294 2.12 6.51 -10.61
CA THR A 294 1.12 6.23 -9.58
C THR A 294 1.19 4.78 -9.11
N ASN A 295 0.35 4.44 -8.15
CA ASN A 295 0.17 3.07 -7.69
C ASN A 295 -1.30 2.81 -7.31
N TRP A 296 -1.66 1.54 -7.15
CA TRP A 296 -3.01 1.09 -6.86
C TRP A 296 -3.00 0.06 -5.75
N VAL A 297 -3.83 0.27 -4.73
CA VAL A 297 -3.95 -0.58 -3.53
C VAL A 297 -5.43 -0.89 -3.31
N LEU A 298 -5.81 -2.16 -3.39
CA LEU A 298 -7.19 -2.59 -3.17
C LEU A 298 -7.49 -2.84 -1.69
N SER A 299 -6.54 -3.40 -0.95
CA SER A 299 -6.59 -3.58 0.50
C SER A 299 -5.18 -3.58 1.11
N ASN A 300 -5.12 -3.46 2.41
CA ASN A 300 -3.91 -3.55 3.20
C ASN A 300 -4.22 -4.20 4.57
N HIS A 301 -3.23 -4.25 5.45
CA HIS A 301 -3.38 -4.84 6.80
C HIS A 301 -4.15 -3.96 7.81
N ASP A 302 -4.53 -2.74 7.42
CA ASP A 302 -5.26 -1.79 8.28
C ASP A 302 -6.73 -1.64 7.91
N THR A 303 -7.17 -2.30 6.83
CA THR A 303 -8.54 -2.18 6.32
C THR A 303 -9.14 -3.54 5.99
N SER A 304 -10.47 -3.58 5.91
CA SER A 304 -11.23 -4.74 5.44
C SER A 304 -10.76 -5.18 4.05
N ARG A 305 -10.66 -6.49 3.83
CA ARG A 305 -10.26 -7.08 2.53
C ARG A 305 -11.21 -6.65 1.42
N ALA A 306 -10.67 -6.40 0.23
CA ALA A 306 -11.45 -5.97 -0.93
C ALA A 306 -12.62 -6.93 -1.24
N ALA A 307 -12.40 -8.23 -1.12
CA ALA A 307 -13.44 -9.25 -1.33
C ALA A 307 -14.62 -9.13 -0.35
N SER A 308 -14.37 -8.74 0.91
CA SER A 308 -15.42 -8.50 1.91
C SER A 308 -16.08 -7.14 1.73
N ARG A 309 -15.31 -6.10 1.47
CA ARG A 309 -15.79 -4.72 1.40
C ARG A 309 -16.56 -4.41 0.12
N ILE A 310 -16.11 -4.93 -1.02
CA ILE A 310 -16.67 -4.63 -2.36
C ILE A 310 -17.50 -5.80 -2.90
N GLY A 311 -17.20 -7.00 -2.45
CA GLY A 311 -17.89 -8.23 -2.86
C GLY A 311 -17.00 -9.20 -3.62
N LEU A 312 -17.07 -10.47 -3.23
CA LEU A 312 -16.25 -11.55 -3.76
C LEU A 312 -16.37 -11.69 -5.29
N ASN A 313 -17.58 -11.58 -5.83
CA ASN A 313 -17.84 -11.73 -7.27
C ASN A 313 -17.23 -10.59 -8.12
N ARG A 314 -16.76 -9.50 -7.50
CA ARG A 314 -16.14 -8.35 -8.16
C ARG A 314 -14.63 -8.38 -8.10
N VAL A 315 -14.03 -9.32 -7.36
CA VAL A 315 -12.58 -9.37 -7.10
C VAL A 315 -11.76 -9.39 -8.38
N ASP A 316 -12.12 -10.21 -9.36
CA ASP A 316 -11.38 -10.30 -10.62
C ASP A 316 -11.44 -8.98 -11.42
N GLY A 317 -12.62 -8.34 -11.45
CA GLY A 317 -12.76 -7.02 -12.07
C GLY A 317 -11.90 -5.95 -11.38
N LEU A 318 -11.78 -6.01 -10.05
CA LEU A 318 -10.90 -5.12 -9.27
C LEU A 318 -9.42 -5.42 -9.54
N HIS A 319 -9.04 -6.69 -9.68
CA HIS A 319 -7.68 -7.06 -10.09
C HIS A 319 -7.37 -6.56 -11.51
N MET A 320 -8.34 -6.61 -12.44
CA MET A 320 -8.18 -6.01 -13.77
C MET A 320 -7.92 -4.51 -13.68
N LEU A 321 -8.58 -3.79 -12.75
CA LEU A 321 -8.29 -2.38 -12.50
C LEU A 321 -6.88 -2.20 -11.93
N SER A 322 -6.58 -2.81 -10.78
CA SER A 322 -5.31 -2.55 -10.09
C SER A 322 -4.08 -2.98 -10.87
N LEU A 323 -4.18 -4.08 -11.63
CA LEU A 323 -3.07 -4.65 -12.39
C LEU A 323 -2.89 -4.02 -13.79
N LEU A 324 -3.94 -3.56 -14.44
CA LEU A 324 -3.87 -3.11 -15.84
C LEU A 324 -3.96 -1.59 -16.02
N LEU A 325 -4.29 -0.82 -14.98
CA LEU A 325 -4.15 0.63 -14.98
C LEU A 325 -2.66 1.05 -15.05
N PRO A 326 -2.35 2.26 -15.57
CA PRO A 326 -0.99 2.80 -15.50
C PRO A 326 -0.52 2.92 -14.05
N GLY A 327 0.72 2.54 -13.76
CA GLY A 327 1.30 2.67 -12.42
C GLY A 327 1.65 1.32 -11.78
N GLN A 328 2.08 1.31 -10.52
CA GLN A 328 2.43 0.11 -9.77
C GLN A 328 1.17 -0.52 -9.16
N ALA A 329 1.16 -1.84 -8.97
CA ALA A 329 0.10 -2.53 -8.26
C ALA A 329 0.64 -3.10 -6.94
N TYR A 330 -0.10 -2.89 -5.86
CA TYR A 330 0.17 -3.47 -4.56
C TYR A 330 -0.97 -4.43 -4.20
N THR A 331 -0.62 -5.67 -3.99
CA THR A 331 -1.57 -6.75 -3.65
C THR A 331 -1.36 -7.16 -2.20
N TYR A 332 -2.41 -7.16 -1.41
CA TYR A 332 -2.37 -7.70 -0.06
C TYR A 332 -2.48 -9.22 -0.12
N TYR A 333 -1.68 -9.98 0.67
CA TYR A 333 -1.71 -11.44 0.62
C TYR A 333 -3.13 -11.99 0.75
N GLY A 334 -3.45 -12.97 -0.06
CA GLY A 334 -4.77 -13.59 -0.11
C GLY A 334 -5.78 -12.89 -1.02
N GLU A 335 -5.49 -11.66 -1.50
CA GLU A 335 -6.35 -11.04 -2.53
C GLU A 335 -6.42 -11.90 -3.79
N GLU A 336 -5.30 -12.48 -4.20
CA GLU A 336 -5.18 -13.31 -5.40
C GLU A 336 -6.10 -14.53 -5.39
N ILE A 337 -6.52 -14.99 -4.21
CA ILE A 337 -7.49 -16.08 -4.04
C ILE A 337 -8.86 -15.59 -3.55
N GLY A 338 -9.06 -14.29 -3.43
CA GLY A 338 -10.30 -13.69 -2.94
C GLY A 338 -10.57 -13.99 -1.46
N MET A 339 -9.55 -14.00 -0.59
CA MET A 339 -9.73 -14.17 0.85
C MET A 339 -10.69 -13.14 1.42
N LEU A 340 -11.56 -13.59 2.32
CA LEU A 340 -12.53 -12.77 3.05
C LEU A 340 -12.03 -12.41 4.44
N ASP A 341 -12.59 -11.34 5.00
CA ASP A 341 -12.47 -11.03 6.42
C ASP A 341 -13.12 -12.13 7.24
N ARG A 342 -12.47 -12.55 8.31
CA ARG A 342 -13.10 -13.42 9.29
C ARG A 342 -13.68 -12.60 10.44
N LYS A 343 -14.90 -12.89 10.84
CA LYS A 343 -15.45 -12.35 12.09
C LYS A 343 -14.64 -12.89 13.27
N ILE A 344 -13.96 -12.00 13.99
CA ILE A 344 -13.20 -12.30 15.21
C ILE A 344 -14.07 -11.97 16.42
N SER A 345 -14.16 -12.86 17.39
CA SER A 345 -14.91 -12.59 18.63
C SER A 345 -14.11 -11.67 19.56
N TRP A 346 -14.81 -11.06 20.52
CA TRP A 346 -14.16 -10.21 21.53
C TRP A 346 -13.01 -10.92 22.27
N SER A 347 -13.20 -12.21 22.61
CA SER A 347 -12.18 -13.00 23.29
C SER A 347 -11.00 -13.43 22.41
N GLU A 348 -11.15 -13.37 21.08
CA GLU A 348 -10.09 -13.68 20.11
C GLU A 348 -9.38 -12.41 19.63
N THR A 349 -9.92 -11.20 19.89
CA THR A 349 -9.35 -9.95 19.44
C THR A 349 -8.03 -9.66 20.11
N ILE A 350 -7.00 -9.37 19.30
CA ILE A 350 -5.64 -9.03 19.75
C ILE A 350 -5.23 -7.62 19.27
N ASP A 351 -5.91 -7.05 18.29
CA ASP A 351 -5.62 -5.73 17.75
C ASP A 351 -5.89 -4.64 18.81
N PRO A 352 -4.88 -3.80 19.17
CA PRO A 352 -5.05 -2.75 20.16
C PRO A 352 -6.14 -1.72 19.79
N MET A 353 -6.40 -1.48 18.50
CA MET A 353 -7.52 -0.62 18.09
C MET A 353 -8.88 -1.21 18.51
N GLY A 354 -9.06 -2.52 18.40
CA GLY A 354 -10.24 -3.21 18.89
C GLY A 354 -10.27 -3.30 20.42
N CYS A 355 -9.14 -3.73 21.03
CA CYS A 355 -9.02 -3.93 22.47
C CYS A 355 -9.22 -2.64 23.30
N SER A 356 -8.96 -1.47 22.72
CA SER A 356 -9.20 -0.17 23.37
C SER A 356 -10.67 0.24 23.40
N ARG A 357 -11.58 -0.52 22.77
CA ARG A 357 -13.02 -0.25 22.66
C ARG A 357 -13.84 -1.14 23.58
N SER A 358 -15.14 -0.84 23.69
CA SER A 358 -16.04 -1.74 24.38
C SER A 358 -16.37 -2.96 23.55
N LYS A 359 -16.84 -4.03 24.22
CA LYS A 359 -17.25 -5.29 23.57
C LYS A 359 -18.34 -5.11 22.50
N GLU A 360 -19.14 -4.07 22.62
CA GLU A 360 -20.26 -3.78 21.70
C GLU A 360 -19.78 -3.20 20.37
N ILE A 361 -18.65 -2.48 20.36
CA ILE A 361 -18.20 -1.70 19.20
C ILE A 361 -16.81 -2.08 18.67
N TYR A 362 -16.03 -2.93 19.39
CA TYR A 362 -14.67 -3.31 19.00
C TYR A 362 -14.56 -3.76 17.55
N GLY A 363 -15.56 -4.50 17.05
CA GLY A 363 -15.55 -5.06 15.70
C GLY A 363 -15.56 -4.01 14.59
N ASN A 364 -15.93 -2.76 14.89
CA ASN A 364 -15.88 -1.65 13.93
C ASN A 364 -14.48 -1.04 13.81
N TYR A 365 -13.58 -1.37 14.73
CA TYR A 365 -12.24 -0.78 14.83
C TYR A 365 -11.14 -1.82 14.67
N SER A 366 -11.39 -3.08 15.04
CA SER A 366 -10.40 -4.14 14.95
C SER A 366 -10.01 -4.46 13.51
N ARG A 367 -8.70 -4.51 13.26
CA ARG A 367 -8.09 -4.89 11.98
C ARG A 367 -7.89 -6.40 11.86
N ASP A 368 -8.05 -7.16 12.96
CA ASP A 368 -7.88 -8.62 13.02
C ASP A 368 -8.66 -9.37 11.93
N PRO A 369 -9.90 -8.99 11.55
CA PRO A 369 -10.65 -9.68 10.49
C PRO A 369 -9.89 -9.84 9.18
N ALA A 370 -9.11 -8.84 8.79
CA ALA A 370 -8.31 -8.84 7.56
C ALA A 370 -6.93 -9.52 7.71
N ARG A 371 -6.48 -9.77 8.95
CA ARG A 371 -5.12 -10.24 9.28
C ARG A 371 -5.02 -11.75 9.54
N THR A 372 -6.04 -12.52 9.20
CA THR A 372 -6.10 -13.97 9.40
C THR A 372 -5.05 -14.71 8.56
N PRO A 373 -4.62 -15.93 8.97
CA PRO A 373 -3.62 -16.69 8.25
C PRO A 373 -3.94 -16.95 6.78
N MET A 374 -2.92 -16.95 5.93
CA MET A 374 -3.05 -17.31 4.51
C MET A 374 -3.59 -18.74 4.33
N GLN A 375 -4.51 -18.91 3.38
CA GLN A 375 -5.16 -20.18 3.09
C GLN A 375 -4.44 -20.94 1.95
N TRP A 376 -3.49 -21.82 2.34
CA TRP A 376 -2.68 -22.57 1.38
C TRP A 376 -3.38 -23.83 0.87
N ASP A 377 -4.02 -24.60 1.74
CA ASP A 377 -4.71 -25.84 1.41
C ASP A 377 -5.80 -26.18 2.44
N SER A 378 -6.42 -27.37 2.28
CA SER A 378 -7.52 -27.83 3.14
C SER A 378 -7.04 -28.63 4.37
N THR A 379 -5.75 -28.60 4.71
CA THR A 379 -5.18 -29.28 5.89
C THR A 379 -5.30 -28.42 7.14
N THR A 380 -4.78 -28.91 8.27
CA THR A 380 -4.78 -28.20 9.56
C THR A 380 -4.35 -26.75 9.39
N SER A 381 -5.13 -25.84 9.98
CA SER A 381 -4.87 -24.39 9.94
C SER A 381 -4.63 -23.86 8.51
N ALA A 382 -5.38 -24.38 7.53
CA ALA A 382 -5.28 -24.00 6.14
C ALA A 382 -3.89 -24.25 5.50
N GLY A 383 -3.14 -25.24 5.98
CA GLY A 383 -1.75 -25.48 5.55
C GLY A 383 -0.77 -24.38 5.95
N PHE A 384 -1.21 -23.46 6.77
CA PHE A 384 -0.41 -22.37 7.31
C PHE A 384 0.48 -22.82 8.47
N SER A 385 -0.05 -23.64 9.35
CA SER A 385 0.64 -24.22 10.50
C SER A 385 0.25 -25.68 10.68
N SER A 386 1.16 -26.49 11.21
CA SER A 386 0.87 -27.84 11.69
C SER A 386 0.10 -27.82 13.03
N ASN A 387 0.15 -26.70 13.75
CA ASN A 387 -0.63 -26.51 14.97
C ASN A 387 -2.08 -26.18 14.63
N LYS A 388 -3.03 -26.71 15.41
CA LYS A 388 -4.47 -26.40 15.27
C LYS A 388 -4.81 -24.95 15.65
N THR A 389 -3.99 -24.33 16.50
CA THR A 389 -4.14 -22.95 16.97
C THR A 389 -3.14 -22.06 16.25
N THR A 390 -3.62 -20.96 15.70
CA THR A 390 -2.84 -19.89 15.06
C THR A 390 -3.05 -18.57 15.82
N TYR A 391 -2.23 -17.57 15.55
CA TYR A 391 -2.30 -16.25 16.22
C TYR A 391 -3.68 -15.58 16.09
N LEU A 392 -4.33 -15.72 14.95
CA LEU A 392 -5.75 -15.45 14.70
C LEU A 392 -6.33 -16.69 14.03
N PRO A 393 -7.59 -17.01 14.28
CA PRO A 393 -8.19 -18.21 13.68
C PRO A 393 -8.30 -18.07 12.16
N VAL A 394 -8.07 -19.16 11.41
CA VAL A 394 -8.25 -19.18 9.95
C VAL A 394 -9.73 -19.02 9.57
N HIS A 395 -10.01 -18.39 8.42
CA HIS A 395 -11.38 -18.26 7.92
C HIS A 395 -11.99 -19.65 7.63
N PRO A 396 -13.25 -19.94 8.01
CA PRO A 396 -13.83 -21.28 7.92
C PRO A 396 -13.97 -21.82 6.48
N ASP A 397 -13.96 -20.95 5.46
CA ASP A 397 -14.04 -21.38 4.06
C ASP A 397 -12.71 -21.90 3.48
N TYR A 398 -11.65 -22.00 4.30
CA TYR A 398 -10.32 -22.44 3.84
C TYR A 398 -10.31 -23.83 3.19
N THR A 399 -11.30 -24.67 3.46
CA THR A 399 -11.43 -25.98 2.80
C THR A 399 -11.76 -25.88 1.32
N GLU A 400 -12.43 -24.80 0.91
CA GLU A 400 -12.88 -24.54 -0.45
C GLU A 400 -12.09 -23.40 -1.12
N ARG A 401 -11.79 -22.33 -0.35
CA ARG A 401 -11.06 -21.15 -0.79
C ARG A 401 -9.62 -21.23 -0.32
N ASN A 402 -8.76 -21.84 -1.10
CA ASN A 402 -7.33 -21.92 -0.83
C ASN A 402 -6.53 -22.03 -2.14
N VAL A 403 -5.23 -21.80 -2.05
CA VAL A 403 -4.31 -21.83 -3.19
C VAL A 403 -4.40 -23.17 -3.92
N LYS A 404 -4.32 -24.30 -3.19
CA LYS A 404 -4.27 -25.65 -3.78
C LYS A 404 -5.55 -26.03 -4.53
N VAL A 405 -6.72 -25.65 -4.02
CA VAL A 405 -8.01 -25.87 -4.69
C VAL A 405 -8.09 -25.00 -5.94
N GLN A 406 -7.77 -23.71 -5.82
CA GLN A 406 -7.86 -22.78 -6.94
C GLN A 406 -6.88 -23.07 -8.08
N LEU A 407 -5.71 -23.62 -7.79
CA LEU A 407 -4.80 -24.11 -8.84
C LEU A 407 -5.35 -25.28 -9.63
N ARG A 408 -6.19 -26.13 -9.02
CA ARG A 408 -6.82 -27.32 -9.67
C ARG A 408 -8.04 -26.97 -10.51
N ASN A 409 -8.81 -25.96 -10.10
CA ASN A 409 -10.01 -25.54 -10.80
C ASN A 409 -9.70 -25.04 -12.21
N SER A 410 -10.58 -25.27 -13.17
CA SER A 410 -10.43 -24.75 -14.54
C SER A 410 -10.44 -23.22 -14.57
N GLN A 411 -11.28 -22.59 -13.76
CA GLN A 411 -11.38 -21.15 -13.54
C GLN A 411 -11.31 -20.84 -12.04
N SER A 412 -10.59 -19.81 -11.66
CA SER A 412 -10.50 -19.33 -10.27
C SER A 412 -9.91 -17.92 -10.21
N ASN A 413 -10.13 -17.21 -9.10
CA ASN A 413 -9.53 -15.90 -8.87
C ASN A 413 -8.00 -15.95 -9.04
N LEU A 414 -7.34 -16.99 -8.48
CA LEU A 414 -5.90 -17.19 -8.59
C LEU A 414 -5.42 -17.31 -10.04
N LYS A 415 -6.14 -18.07 -10.88
CA LYS A 415 -5.77 -18.22 -12.29
C LYS A 415 -5.99 -16.92 -13.07
N THR A 416 -7.10 -16.23 -12.82
CA THR A 416 -7.35 -14.90 -13.39
C THR A 416 -6.23 -13.93 -12.99
N TYR A 417 -5.87 -13.89 -11.70
CA TYR A 417 -4.78 -13.05 -11.19
C TYR A 417 -3.43 -13.36 -11.88
N LYS A 418 -3.03 -14.64 -11.97
CA LYS A 418 -1.78 -15.05 -12.66
C LYS A 418 -1.76 -14.62 -14.13
N SER A 419 -2.90 -14.75 -14.83
CA SER A 419 -3.03 -14.31 -16.22
C SER A 419 -2.90 -12.80 -16.35
N LEU A 420 -3.50 -12.02 -15.44
CA LEU A 420 -3.38 -10.57 -15.40
C LEU A 420 -1.96 -10.11 -15.08
N ALA A 421 -1.29 -10.75 -14.11
CA ALA A 421 0.10 -10.46 -13.75
C ALA A 421 1.06 -10.74 -14.91
N THR A 422 0.79 -11.76 -15.70
CA THR A 422 1.53 -12.08 -16.92
C THR A 422 1.27 -11.02 -18.00
N LEU A 423 0.00 -10.72 -18.27
CA LEU A 423 -0.39 -9.75 -19.30
C LEU A 423 0.13 -8.35 -19.00
N ARG A 424 0.16 -7.95 -17.73
CA ARG A 424 0.69 -6.67 -17.28
C ARG A 424 2.11 -6.36 -17.79
N LYS A 425 2.93 -7.39 -18.07
CA LYS A 425 4.30 -7.24 -18.59
C LYS A 425 4.35 -6.81 -20.06
N ASP A 426 3.21 -6.83 -20.77
CA ASP A 426 3.12 -6.33 -22.14
C ASP A 426 3.40 -4.82 -22.20
N LYS A 427 4.07 -4.40 -23.28
CA LYS A 427 4.45 -3.00 -23.52
C LYS A 427 3.26 -2.04 -23.51
N VAL A 428 2.08 -2.48 -23.90
CA VAL A 428 0.86 -1.68 -23.87
C VAL A 428 0.50 -1.26 -22.46
N PHE A 429 0.71 -2.11 -21.45
CA PHE A 429 0.43 -1.75 -20.05
C PHE A 429 1.56 -0.95 -19.41
N THR A 430 2.79 -1.11 -19.92
CA THR A 430 3.96 -0.41 -19.39
C THR A 430 4.12 1.00 -19.95
N HIS A 431 3.77 1.22 -21.23
CA HIS A 431 4.04 2.47 -21.93
C HIS A 431 2.82 3.05 -22.67
N GLY A 432 1.72 2.29 -22.74
CA GLY A 432 0.54 2.69 -23.52
C GLY A 432 -0.32 3.74 -22.84
N ASP A 433 -1.06 4.44 -23.67
CA ASP A 433 -2.09 5.40 -23.26
C ASP A 433 -3.32 4.69 -22.68
N TYR A 434 -4.20 5.46 -22.06
CA TYR A 434 -5.45 4.95 -21.50
C TYR A 434 -6.62 5.90 -21.82
N LYS A 435 -7.83 5.32 -21.91
CA LYS A 435 -9.07 6.09 -22.07
C LYS A 435 -10.19 5.37 -21.34
N PHE A 436 -10.93 6.09 -20.50
CA PHE A 436 -12.07 5.58 -19.73
C PHE A 436 -13.40 5.85 -20.43
N ALA A 437 -14.37 4.96 -20.20
CA ALA A 437 -15.75 5.14 -20.62
C ALA A 437 -16.71 4.43 -19.65
N THR A 438 -17.96 4.85 -19.65
CA THR A 438 -19.05 4.21 -18.92
C THR A 438 -20.18 3.85 -19.87
N LEU A 439 -20.82 2.72 -19.69
CA LEU A 439 -21.89 2.21 -20.54
C LEU A 439 -23.08 1.72 -19.71
N ASN A 440 -24.21 1.52 -20.39
CA ASN A 440 -25.41 0.88 -19.84
C ASN A 440 -25.95 1.57 -18.59
N ASN A 441 -26.17 2.90 -18.66
CA ASN A 441 -26.65 3.69 -17.53
C ASN A 441 -25.80 3.46 -16.28
N ASP A 442 -24.49 3.63 -16.44
CA ASP A 442 -23.52 3.62 -15.36
C ASP A 442 -23.30 2.25 -14.64
N ARG A 443 -23.66 1.14 -15.31
CA ARG A 443 -23.43 -0.20 -14.76
C ARG A 443 -22.18 -0.88 -15.26
N VAL A 444 -21.63 -0.45 -16.40
CA VAL A 444 -20.44 -1.06 -17.00
C VAL A 444 -19.32 -0.03 -17.09
N PHE A 445 -18.22 -0.31 -16.42
CA PHE A 445 -16.98 0.45 -16.55
C PHE A 445 -16.11 -0.15 -17.63
N VAL A 446 -15.57 0.71 -18.49
CA VAL A 446 -14.71 0.30 -19.59
C VAL A 446 -13.45 1.16 -19.63
N PHE A 447 -12.29 0.55 -19.84
CA PHE A 447 -11.10 1.31 -20.18
C PHE A 447 -10.26 0.64 -21.26
N LYS A 448 -9.73 1.48 -22.14
CA LYS A 448 -8.84 1.10 -23.23
C LYS A 448 -7.39 1.33 -22.84
N ARG A 449 -6.51 0.39 -23.19
CA ARG A 449 -5.05 0.56 -23.18
C ARG A 449 -4.55 0.38 -24.61
N SER A 450 -3.77 1.34 -25.10
CA SER A 450 -3.28 1.34 -26.48
C SER A 450 -1.86 1.88 -26.59
N LEU A 451 -1.09 1.31 -27.50
CA LEU A 451 0.27 1.74 -27.85
C LEU A 451 0.44 1.58 -29.36
N ALA A 452 1.01 2.58 -30.03
CA ALA A 452 1.22 2.54 -31.48
C ALA A 452 1.93 1.24 -31.91
N ASN A 453 1.43 0.63 -33.00
CA ASN A 453 1.92 -0.63 -33.55
C ASN A 453 1.83 -1.85 -32.62
N ASN A 454 0.95 -1.83 -31.63
CA ASN A 454 0.67 -2.94 -30.73
C ASN A 454 -0.83 -3.23 -30.70
N PRO A 455 -1.25 -4.42 -30.26
CA PRO A 455 -2.67 -4.68 -30.02
C PRO A 455 -3.26 -3.71 -29.00
N THR A 456 -4.51 -3.36 -29.17
CA THR A 456 -5.28 -2.60 -28.18
C THR A 456 -5.95 -3.57 -27.20
N TYR A 457 -5.93 -3.23 -25.91
CA TYR A 457 -6.66 -3.98 -24.89
C TYR A 457 -7.81 -3.14 -24.35
N ILE A 458 -8.98 -3.77 -24.20
CA ILE A 458 -10.17 -3.15 -23.63
C ILE A 458 -10.61 -3.98 -22.43
N ILE A 459 -10.67 -3.35 -21.29
CA ILE A 459 -11.11 -3.96 -20.05
C ILE A 459 -12.56 -3.52 -19.82
N VAL A 460 -13.46 -4.51 -19.69
CA VAL A 460 -14.91 -4.30 -19.54
C VAL A 460 -15.36 -4.95 -18.25
N ILE A 461 -15.93 -4.18 -17.34
CA ILE A 461 -16.32 -4.64 -16.01
C ILE A 461 -17.81 -4.33 -15.78
N ASN A 462 -18.62 -5.37 -15.65
CA ASN A 462 -20.01 -5.25 -15.23
C ASN A 462 -20.09 -5.13 -13.71
N LEU A 463 -20.41 -3.95 -13.21
CA LEU A 463 -20.63 -3.67 -11.78
C LEU A 463 -22.07 -3.95 -11.34
N GLY A 464 -22.96 -4.26 -12.30
CA GLY A 464 -24.37 -4.53 -12.06
C GLY A 464 -24.63 -5.94 -11.50
N LEU A 465 -25.80 -6.11 -10.93
CA LEU A 465 -26.29 -7.38 -10.36
C LEU A 465 -27.04 -8.26 -11.38
N ARG A 466 -26.99 -7.89 -12.66
CA ARG A 466 -27.63 -8.62 -13.76
C ARG A 466 -26.70 -8.66 -14.97
N GLN A 467 -27.05 -9.49 -15.93
CA GLN A 467 -26.38 -9.54 -17.23
C GLN A 467 -26.52 -8.21 -17.96
N GLU A 468 -25.42 -7.76 -18.55
CA GLU A 468 -25.38 -6.58 -19.42
C GLU A 468 -24.82 -6.96 -20.79
N THR A 469 -25.34 -6.33 -21.81
CA THR A 469 -24.81 -6.41 -23.19
C THR A 469 -24.36 -5.01 -23.59
N VAL A 470 -23.12 -4.86 -24.02
CA VAL A 470 -22.53 -3.57 -24.37
C VAL A 470 -22.06 -3.54 -25.82
N ASN A 471 -22.20 -2.36 -26.43
CA ASN A 471 -21.63 -2.05 -27.73
C ASN A 471 -20.38 -1.18 -27.51
N LEU A 472 -19.19 -1.76 -27.66
CA LEU A 472 -17.92 -1.07 -27.47
C LEU A 472 -17.62 -0.08 -28.58
N THR A 473 -18.16 -0.29 -29.79
CA THR A 473 -17.95 0.64 -30.92
C THR A 473 -18.64 1.97 -30.70
N SER A 474 -19.60 2.07 -29.78
CA SER A 474 -20.23 3.34 -29.39
C SER A 474 -19.27 4.30 -28.67
N VAL A 475 -18.24 3.79 -28.02
CA VAL A 475 -17.22 4.59 -27.29
C VAL A 475 -15.82 4.49 -27.91
N TYR A 476 -15.56 3.43 -28.67
CA TYR A 476 -14.31 3.20 -29.42
C TYR A 476 -14.66 2.79 -30.87
N PRO A 477 -15.00 3.76 -31.75
CA PRO A 477 -15.58 3.46 -33.06
C PRO A 477 -14.62 2.80 -34.07
N ASN A 478 -13.31 2.87 -33.79
CA ASN A 478 -12.27 2.35 -34.68
C ASN A 478 -11.84 0.91 -34.37
N LEU A 479 -12.55 0.23 -33.45
CA LEU A 479 -12.30 -1.18 -33.17
C LEU A 479 -12.70 -2.07 -34.33
N LYS A 480 -11.80 -2.99 -34.72
CA LYS A 480 -12.13 -4.05 -35.65
C LYS A 480 -12.89 -5.17 -34.96
N ASP A 481 -13.83 -5.77 -35.69
CA ASP A 481 -14.63 -6.90 -35.26
C ASP A 481 -14.15 -8.19 -35.97
N PRO A 482 -14.06 -9.35 -35.34
CA PRO A 482 -14.33 -9.62 -33.92
C PRO A 482 -13.18 -9.20 -32.99
N VAL A 483 -13.46 -9.14 -31.67
CA VAL A 483 -12.48 -8.98 -30.61
C VAL A 483 -12.22 -10.30 -29.89
N GLU A 484 -11.00 -10.55 -29.47
CA GLU A 484 -10.59 -11.75 -28.73
C GLU A 484 -10.78 -11.58 -27.23
N ILE A 485 -11.39 -12.55 -26.52
CA ILE A 485 -11.36 -12.58 -25.05
C ILE A 485 -10.01 -13.12 -24.60
N ALA A 486 -9.09 -12.23 -24.23
CA ALA A 486 -7.77 -12.59 -23.74
C ALA A 486 -7.81 -13.13 -22.29
N ILE A 487 -8.61 -12.51 -21.41
CA ILE A 487 -8.83 -12.96 -20.02
C ILE A 487 -10.29 -12.73 -19.65
N ALA A 488 -10.89 -13.72 -18.99
CA ALA A 488 -12.22 -13.61 -18.40
C ALA A 488 -12.13 -13.77 -16.88
N SER A 489 -13.02 -13.09 -16.16
CA SER A 489 -13.20 -13.29 -14.72
C SER A 489 -13.68 -14.70 -14.41
N SER A 490 -13.35 -15.20 -13.23
CA SER A 490 -13.68 -16.58 -12.79
C SER A 490 -15.19 -16.87 -12.69
N ASN A 491 -16.01 -15.82 -12.61
CA ASN A 491 -17.47 -15.91 -12.59
C ASN A 491 -18.12 -15.67 -13.96
N ALA A 492 -17.35 -15.53 -15.02
CA ALA A 492 -17.87 -15.44 -16.37
C ALA A 492 -18.30 -16.82 -16.89
N VAL A 493 -19.41 -16.89 -17.62
CA VAL A 493 -19.95 -18.11 -18.20
C VAL A 493 -20.12 -18.00 -19.71
N ASN A 494 -20.20 -19.14 -20.41
CA ASN A 494 -20.38 -19.21 -21.86
C ASN A 494 -19.32 -18.42 -22.66
N ILE A 495 -18.05 -18.58 -22.29
CA ILE A 495 -16.91 -17.87 -22.88
C ILE A 495 -16.57 -18.51 -24.22
N THR A 496 -16.58 -17.70 -25.29
CA THR A 496 -16.03 -18.04 -26.60
C THR A 496 -14.76 -17.23 -26.83
N SER A 497 -13.82 -17.74 -27.63
CA SER A 497 -12.55 -17.05 -27.86
C SER A 497 -12.70 -15.70 -28.55
N ASN A 498 -13.67 -15.57 -29.46
CA ASN A 498 -13.95 -14.34 -30.22
C ASN A 498 -15.43 -13.95 -30.08
N ILE A 499 -15.66 -12.66 -29.92
CA ILE A 499 -16.99 -12.07 -29.79
C ILE A 499 -17.09 -10.78 -30.61
N SER A 500 -18.32 -10.37 -30.95
CA SER A 500 -18.53 -9.08 -31.62
C SER A 500 -18.33 -7.93 -30.63
N ALA A 501 -17.53 -6.92 -31.02
CA ALA A 501 -17.36 -5.69 -30.27
C ALA A 501 -18.67 -4.90 -30.10
N GLN A 502 -19.66 -5.14 -30.96
CA GLN A 502 -20.99 -4.50 -30.88
C GLN A 502 -21.93 -5.25 -29.91
N ASN A 503 -21.58 -6.48 -29.50
CA ASN A 503 -22.47 -7.32 -28.70
C ASN A 503 -21.68 -8.12 -27.64
N VAL A 504 -21.00 -7.40 -26.74
CA VAL A 504 -20.24 -8.00 -25.63
C VAL A 504 -21.18 -8.27 -24.46
N MET A 505 -21.43 -9.55 -24.18
CA MET A 505 -22.32 -9.99 -23.12
C MET A 505 -21.53 -10.37 -21.85
N LEU A 506 -21.85 -9.73 -20.73
CA LEU A 506 -21.22 -9.99 -19.42
C LEU A 506 -22.29 -10.40 -18.41
N THR A 507 -22.11 -11.52 -17.76
CA THR A 507 -22.95 -11.90 -16.61
C THR A 507 -22.76 -10.91 -15.46
N ALA A 508 -23.59 -10.99 -14.43
CA ALA A 508 -23.52 -10.13 -13.26
C ALA A 508 -22.11 -10.15 -12.63
N ASN A 509 -21.54 -8.98 -12.40
CA ASN A 509 -20.18 -8.77 -11.84
C ASN A 509 -19.03 -9.42 -12.64
N ALA A 510 -19.28 -9.91 -13.86
CA ALA A 510 -18.21 -10.45 -14.71
C ALA A 510 -17.39 -9.33 -15.35
N ALA A 511 -16.17 -9.68 -15.70
CA ALA A 511 -15.24 -8.77 -16.36
C ALA A 511 -14.41 -9.49 -17.43
N PHE A 512 -14.07 -8.78 -18.49
CA PHE A 512 -13.22 -9.29 -19.57
C PHE A 512 -12.05 -8.32 -19.84
N VAL A 513 -10.93 -8.91 -20.21
CA VAL A 513 -9.86 -8.24 -20.95
C VAL A 513 -9.99 -8.70 -22.39
N LEU A 514 -10.33 -7.77 -23.28
CA LEU A 514 -10.47 -8.00 -24.71
C LEU A 514 -9.23 -7.51 -25.44
N LYS A 515 -8.73 -8.29 -26.39
CA LYS A 515 -7.66 -7.90 -27.31
C LYS A 515 -8.27 -7.57 -28.66
N ALA A 516 -7.91 -6.42 -29.21
CA ALA A 516 -8.48 -5.90 -30.43
C ALA A 516 -7.43 -5.26 -31.33
N GLU A 517 -7.70 -5.15 -32.61
CA GLU A 517 -7.05 -4.22 -33.51
C GLU A 517 -7.84 -2.90 -33.51
N ASP A 518 -7.10 -1.77 -33.44
CA ASP A 518 -7.69 -0.42 -33.45
C ASP A 518 -6.98 0.43 -34.51
N THR A 519 -7.73 0.90 -35.49
CA THR A 519 -7.18 1.68 -36.61
C THR A 519 -6.67 3.07 -36.20
N GLU A 520 -7.07 3.58 -35.04
CA GLU A 520 -6.55 4.84 -34.48
C GLU A 520 -5.07 4.73 -34.11
N THR A 521 -4.58 3.54 -33.74
CA THR A 521 -3.19 3.33 -33.32
C THR A 521 -2.17 3.26 -34.45
N GLY A 522 -2.61 3.31 -35.71
CA GLY A 522 -1.76 3.30 -36.92
C GLY A 522 -1.48 4.67 -37.54
N VAL A 523 -2.07 5.76 -37.04
CA VAL A 523 -1.86 7.11 -37.63
C VAL A 523 -0.75 7.82 -36.88
N THR A 524 0.45 7.87 -37.48
CA THR A 524 1.46 8.89 -37.16
C THR A 524 0.82 10.28 -37.28
N SER A 525 0.78 11.02 -36.16
CA SER A 525 0.42 12.43 -36.18
C SER A 525 1.39 13.16 -37.10
N THR A 526 0.97 13.47 -38.32
CA THR A 526 1.61 14.47 -39.14
C THR A 526 1.39 15.81 -38.42
N THR A 527 2.43 16.30 -37.80
CA THR A 527 2.55 17.66 -37.31
C THR A 527 2.32 18.62 -38.51
N THR A 528 1.17 19.21 -38.55
CA THR A 528 0.94 20.42 -39.39
C THR A 528 1.79 21.53 -38.78
N THR A 529 2.90 21.82 -39.44
CA THR A 529 3.69 23.03 -39.21
C THR A 529 2.86 24.23 -39.68
N SER A 530 2.23 24.92 -38.74
CA SER A 530 1.78 26.29 -38.98
C SER A 530 2.98 27.21 -38.79
N SER A 531 3.40 27.82 -39.87
CA SER A 531 4.36 28.90 -39.89
C SER A 531 3.84 30.10 -39.07
N THR A 532 4.58 30.47 -38.03
CA THR A 532 4.45 31.78 -37.37
C THR A 532 5.71 32.58 -37.56
N PRO A 533 5.63 33.92 -37.68
CA PRO A 533 6.78 34.74 -38.02
C PRO A 533 7.72 34.92 -36.82
N GLU A 534 9.00 35.04 -37.17
CA GLU A 534 10.10 35.37 -36.28
C GLU A 534 9.87 36.68 -35.54
N CYS A 535 10.13 36.65 -34.24
CA CYS A 535 10.54 37.83 -33.50
C CYS A 535 11.83 37.52 -32.73
N THR A 536 12.90 38.16 -33.15
CA THR A 536 14.22 38.19 -32.55
C THR A 536 14.16 38.90 -31.22
N THR A 537 14.77 38.36 -30.15
CA THR A 537 15.83 38.95 -29.35
C THR A 537 16.13 38.15 -28.07
N GLU A 538 17.42 37.97 -27.94
CA GLU A 538 18.30 37.88 -26.75
C GLU A 538 18.36 36.63 -25.89
N LYS A 539 19.58 36.14 -25.92
CA LYS A 539 20.23 35.12 -25.12
C LYS A 539 20.10 35.37 -23.63
N ASN A 540 19.66 34.36 -22.90
CA ASN A 540 20.32 34.01 -21.63
C ASN A 540 20.28 32.49 -21.48
N SER A 541 21.45 31.91 -21.68
CA SER A 541 21.74 30.49 -21.49
C SER A 541 21.86 30.19 -20.01
N ALA A 542 20.86 29.52 -19.46
CA ALA A 542 21.04 28.67 -18.29
C ALA A 542 20.72 27.25 -18.72
N VAL A 543 21.76 26.51 -19.04
CA VAL A 543 21.71 25.07 -19.25
C VAL A 543 21.39 24.43 -17.90
N ILE A 544 20.12 24.12 -17.67
CA ILE A 544 19.73 23.16 -16.64
C ILE A 544 19.72 21.80 -17.29
N SER A 545 20.90 21.18 -17.33
CA SER A 545 21.07 19.76 -17.52
C SER A 545 20.73 19.07 -16.21
N SER A 546 19.50 18.69 -16.01
CA SER A 546 19.16 17.64 -15.06
C SER A 546 18.21 16.68 -15.73
N SER A 547 18.78 15.72 -16.44
CA SER A 547 18.11 14.48 -16.83
C SER A 547 17.78 13.67 -15.56
N VAL A 548 16.76 14.07 -14.83
CA VAL A 548 16.07 13.17 -13.90
C VAL A 548 15.07 12.39 -14.74
N THR A 549 15.62 11.44 -15.49
CA THR A 549 14.84 10.37 -16.06
C THR A 549 14.40 9.50 -14.89
N TRP A 550 13.18 9.68 -14.42
CA TRP A 550 12.51 8.70 -13.59
C TRP A 550 12.40 7.44 -14.46
N LEU A 551 13.37 6.55 -14.32
CA LEU A 551 13.29 5.20 -14.87
C LEU A 551 12.20 4.43 -14.10
N ILE A 552 10.94 4.78 -14.34
CA ILE A 552 9.80 3.90 -14.05
C ILE A 552 9.73 2.91 -15.22
N THR A 553 10.74 2.07 -15.35
CA THR A 553 10.77 0.99 -16.34
C THR A 553 10.38 -0.36 -15.75
N SER A 554 10.01 -0.43 -14.48
CA SER A 554 9.46 -1.65 -13.89
C SER A 554 8.06 -1.38 -13.36
N ILE A 555 7.07 -1.90 -14.05
CA ILE A 555 5.72 -2.10 -13.50
C ILE A 555 5.84 -3.24 -12.49
N SER A 556 6.14 -2.90 -11.25
CA SER A 556 6.26 -3.87 -10.17
C SER A 556 4.89 -4.24 -9.63
N ILE A 557 4.67 -5.52 -9.37
CA ILE A 557 3.61 -6.01 -8.49
C ILE A 557 4.27 -6.30 -7.16
N ALA A 558 3.99 -5.48 -6.15
CA ALA A 558 4.43 -5.73 -4.79
C ALA A 558 3.34 -6.48 -4.02
N ILE A 559 3.71 -7.57 -3.36
CA ILE A 559 2.82 -8.26 -2.43
C ILE A 559 3.16 -7.84 -1.01
N VAL A 560 2.12 -7.48 -0.26
CA VAL A 560 2.24 -7.16 1.16
C VAL A 560 2.09 -8.45 1.96
N LEU A 561 3.16 -8.87 2.61
CA LEU A 561 3.13 -10.01 3.53
C LEU A 561 3.03 -9.51 4.96
N LEU A 562 1.96 -9.87 5.62
CA LEU A 562 1.80 -9.63 7.04
C LEU A 562 2.80 -10.51 7.83
N ASN A 563 3.38 -9.97 8.89
CA ASN A 563 4.12 -10.76 9.86
C ASN A 563 3.20 -11.79 10.49
N ILE A 564 3.53 -13.04 10.28
CA ILE A 564 2.69 -14.15 10.66
C ILE A 564 3.15 -14.62 12.05
N LEU A 565 2.40 -14.22 13.07
CA LEU A 565 2.61 -14.65 14.44
C LEU A 565 2.14 -16.10 14.59
N THR A 566 3.05 -17.00 14.97
CA THR A 566 2.68 -18.33 15.46
C THR A 566 2.99 -18.39 16.95
N PHE A 567 1.94 -18.53 17.77
CA PHE A 567 2.14 -18.98 19.15
C PHE A 567 2.32 -20.51 19.14
N HIS A 568 3.30 -20.97 19.91
CA HIS A 568 3.48 -22.38 20.25
C HIS A 568 2.43 -22.83 21.27
#